data_da0183953007f820d57ecc2bdf6ab526
#
_entry.id   da0183953007f820d57ecc2bdf6ab526
#
_cell.length_a   1.000
_cell.length_b   1.000
_cell.length_c   1.000
_cell.angle_alpha   90.00
_cell.angle_beta   90.00
_cell.angle_gamma   90.00
#
_symmetry.space_group_name_H-M   'P 1'
#
loop_
_entity.id
_entity.type
_entity.pdbx_description
1 polymer ?
#
loop_
_entity_poly.entity_id
_entity_poly.type
_entity_poly.pdbx_seq_one_letter_code
_entity_poly.pdbx_strand_id
1 'polypeptide(L)'
;LWLYIKSRIRVYEYAAKILVGLTFISYLMDIYSVVMHEHHAVSTIFLNSSFATSLFVGLATGAFALLIGYYRPFFSTARQLKYGFWNPFMLFVSVAILYYTFMMEFHLHFEGATRSGAMFLFTAIAISSVCYAFRKRFPITQYLTFYMLAIGINTLVYIINIWGDQWENMAFVPVVLRWFTAAFVIANIYYVARQYYLLIGIKSRFTIYLNILVTLLWVTMVRSFLWQVGVDDFSAGLSLSLSIAGFVQMGLGMRLHQKVMRMISLST
;
A
#
# COMPACT_ATOMS: atom_id res chain seq x y z
N LEU A 1 18.55 -24.80 -0.69
CA LEU A 1 19.20 -24.08 -1.79
C LEU A 1 20.65 -23.72 -1.46
N TRP A 2 20.95 -23.18 -0.26
CA TRP A 2 22.32 -22.87 0.17
C TRP A 2 23.24 -24.10 0.13
N LEU A 3 22.76 -25.25 0.61
CA LEU A 3 23.49 -26.53 0.53
C LEU A 3 23.80 -26.93 -0.92
N TYR A 4 22.86 -26.75 -1.83
CA TYR A 4 23.08 -26.97 -3.27
C TYR A 4 24.22 -26.12 -3.83
N ILE A 5 24.19 -24.81 -3.50
CA ILE A 5 25.19 -23.86 -3.99
C ILE A 5 26.58 -24.25 -3.49
N LYS A 6 26.71 -24.70 -2.23
CA LYS A 6 27.98 -25.06 -1.61
C LYS A 6 28.49 -26.45 -2.05
N SER A 7 27.60 -27.44 -2.17
CA SER A 7 27.94 -28.82 -2.50
C SER A 7 27.87 -29.16 -3.99
N ARG A 8 27.12 -28.37 -4.76
CA ARG A 8 26.75 -28.61 -6.16
C ARG A 8 25.95 -29.91 -6.42
N ILE A 9 25.42 -30.52 -5.38
CA ILE A 9 24.65 -31.76 -5.45
C ILE A 9 23.22 -31.45 -5.84
N ARG A 10 22.75 -31.90 -7.03
CA ARG A 10 21.42 -31.60 -7.59
C ARG A 10 20.25 -32.03 -6.70
N VAL A 11 20.41 -33.05 -5.87
CA VAL A 11 19.37 -33.52 -4.95
C VAL A 11 18.91 -32.39 -4.01
N TYR A 12 19.83 -31.56 -3.51
CA TYR A 12 19.46 -30.44 -2.64
C TYR A 12 18.66 -29.33 -3.35
N GLU A 13 18.85 -29.16 -4.67
CA GLU A 13 18.03 -28.25 -5.47
C GLU A 13 16.59 -28.75 -5.60
N TYR A 14 16.42 -30.03 -5.89
CA TYR A 14 15.09 -30.65 -5.98
C TYR A 14 14.39 -30.68 -4.63
N ALA A 15 15.07 -31.06 -3.57
CA ALA A 15 14.54 -31.06 -2.22
C ALA A 15 14.06 -29.62 -1.80
N ALA A 16 14.84 -28.59 -2.10
CA ALA A 16 14.43 -27.22 -1.82
C ALA A 16 13.16 -26.81 -2.59
N LYS A 17 13.03 -27.19 -3.86
CA LYS A 17 11.82 -26.91 -4.66
C LYS A 17 10.60 -27.65 -4.13
N ILE A 18 10.75 -28.91 -3.76
CA ILE A 18 9.67 -29.72 -3.17
C ILE A 18 9.22 -29.08 -1.85
N LEU A 19 10.16 -28.72 -0.97
CA LEU A 19 9.83 -28.07 0.29
C LEU A 19 9.07 -26.76 0.09
N VAL A 20 9.49 -25.91 -0.84
CA VAL A 20 8.75 -24.68 -1.16
C VAL A 20 7.35 -25.00 -1.66
N GLY A 21 7.19 -26.01 -2.52
CA GLY A 21 5.87 -26.45 -2.99
C GLY A 21 4.98 -26.94 -1.86
N LEU A 22 5.50 -27.79 -0.96
CA LEU A 22 4.76 -28.29 0.19
C LEU A 22 4.38 -27.18 1.17
N THR A 23 5.28 -26.23 1.41
CA THR A 23 5.00 -25.06 2.25
C THR A 23 3.88 -24.20 1.67
N PHE A 24 3.85 -24.04 0.35
CA PHE A 24 2.78 -23.31 -0.32
C PHE A 24 1.43 -24.04 -0.26
N ILE A 25 1.43 -25.36 -0.41
CA ILE A 25 0.21 -26.18 -0.25
C ILE A 25 -0.31 -26.09 1.19
N SER A 26 0.56 -26.21 2.18
CA SER A 26 0.18 -26.05 3.60
C SER A 26 -0.43 -24.67 3.84
N TYR A 27 0.17 -23.63 3.31
CA TYR A 27 -0.37 -22.26 3.40
C TYR A 27 -1.77 -22.13 2.79
N LEU A 28 -2.01 -22.73 1.61
CA LEU A 28 -3.33 -22.71 0.99
C LEU A 28 -4.36 -23.48 1.83
N MET A 29 -3.97 -24.59 2.46
CA MET A 29 -4.84 -25.33 3.37
C MET A 29 -5.18 -24.53 4.62
N ASP A 30 -4.21 -23.80 5.18
CA ASP A 30 -4.42 -22.93 6.35
C ASP A 30 -5.39 -21.79 6.01
N ILE A 31 -5.22 -21.14 4.85
CA ILE A 31 -6.16 -20.11 4.38
C ILE A 31 -7.56 -20.69 4.22
N TYR A 32 -7.67 -21.85 3.57
CA TYR A 32 -8.95 -22.51 3.38
C TYR A 32 -9.63 -22.82 4.71
N SER A 33 -8.90 -23.32 5.69
CA SER A 33 -9.43 -23.63 7.02
C SER A 33 -9.90 -22.36 7.76
N VAL A 34 -9.17 -21.25 7.66
CA VAL A 34 -9.55 -19.98 8.30
C VAL A 34 -10.79 -19.38 7.64
N VAL A 35 -10.91 -19.44 6.32
CA VAL A 35 -12.05 -18.88 5.58
C VAL A 35 -13.32 -19.72 5.83
N MET A 36 -13.19 -21.06 5.94
CA MET A 36 -14.37 -21.94 6.12
C MET A 36 -14.81 -22.10 7.58
N HIS A 37 -13.95 -21.80 8.55
CA HIS A 37 -14.24 -21.97 9.97
C HIS A 37 -14.17 -20.62 10.70
N GLU A 38 -15.04 -19.68 10.31
CA GLU A 38 -15.12 -18.31 10.86
C GLU A 38 -15.31 -18.24 12.40
N HIS A 39 -15.50 -19.37 13.07
CA HIS A 39 -15.89 -19.41 14.50
C HIS A 39 -14.75 -19.78 15.47
N HIS A 40 -13.52 -19.90 15.02
CA HIS A 40 -12.43 -20.11 15.98
C HIS A 40 -12.12 -18.79 16.68
N ALA A 41 -12.32 -18.77 18.01
CA ALA A 41 -11.94 -17.69 18.89
C ALA A 41 -10.48 -17.28 18.59
N VAL A 42 -10.31 -16.21 17.82
CA VAL A 42 -9.00 -15.67 17.46
C VAL A 42 -8.41 -15.09 18.74
N SER A 43 -7.43 -15.77 19.30
CA SER A 43 -6.98 -15.53 20.66
C SER A 43 -6.34 -14.16 20.84
N THR A 44 -5.45 -13.73 19.94
CA THR A 44 -4.72 -12.46 20.06
C THR A 44 -4.24 -11.99 18.70
N ILE A 45 -4.34 -10.68 18.45
CA ILE A 45 -3.85 -10.04 17.22
C ILE A 45 -2.34 -10.30 17.05
N PHE A 46 -1.93 -10.74 15.88
CA PHE A 46 -0.53 -11.06 15.49
C PHE A 46 0.13 -12.22 16.28
N LEU A 47 -0.51 -12.80 17.28
CA LEU A 47 0.04 -13.87 18.11
C LEU A 47 -0.75 -15.18 17.95
N ASN A 48 -1.37 -15.41 16.82
CA ASN A 48 -2.03 -16.66 16.49
C ASN A 48 -1.19 -17.54 15.55
N SER A 49 -1.45 -18.84 15.54
CA SER A 49 -0.70 -19.80 14.74
C SER A 49 -0.83 -19.56 13.25
N SER A 50 -2.01 -19.18 12.79
CA SER A 50 -2.27 -18.90 11.36
C SER A 50 -1.46 -17.72 10.85
N PHE A 51 -1.42 -16.61 11.62
CA PHE A 51 -0.58 -15.45 11.30
C PHE A 51 0.90 -15.84 11.26
N ALA A 52 1.39 -16.55 12.30
CA ALA A 52 2.78 -16.96 12.38
C ALA A 52 3.17 -17.86 11.19
N THR A 53 2.35 -18.87 10.85
CA THR A 53 2.59 -19.76 9.72
C THR A 53 2.65 -18.97 8.41
N SER A 54 1.66 -18.12 8.14
CA SER A 54 1.60 -17.31 6.92
C SER A 54 2.77 -16.32 6.82
N LEU A 55 3.16 -15.71 7.93
CA LEU A 55 4.32 -14.83 8.01
C LEU A 55 5.61 -15.58 7.67
N PHE A 56 5.82 -16.77 8.26
CA PHE A 56 6.98 -17.61 7.97
C PHE A 56 7.03 -18.05 6.51
N VAL A 57 5.89 -18.42 5.92
CA VAL A 57 5.82 -18.81 4.50
C VAL A 57 6.20 -17.64 3.60
N GLY A 58 5.65 -16.45 3.87
CA GLY A 58 5.97 -15.24 3.12
C GLY A 58 7.46 -14.87 3.22
N LEU A 59 8.02 -14.88 4.44
CA LEU A 59 9.44 -14.59 4.67
C LEU A 59 10.36 -15.66 4.04
N ALA A 60 10.03 -16.94 4.17
CA ALA A 60 10.81 -18.03 3.57
C ALA A 60 10.83 -17.95 2.04
N THR A 61 9.67 -17.64 1.42
CA THR A 61 9.56 -17.45 -0.03
C THR A 61 10.40 -16.25 -0.49
N GLY A 62 10.37 -15.16 0.26
CA GLY A 62 11.19 -13.97 0.00
C GLY A 62 12.69 -14.24 0.14
N ALA A 63 13.09 -14.91 1.22
CA ALA A 63 14.47 -15.31 1.43
C ALA A 63 14.97 -16.25 0.32
N PHE A 64 14.15 -17.19 -0.11
CA PHE A 64 14.46 -18.07 -1.25
C PHE A 64 14.70 -17.27 -2.54
N ALA A 65 13.84 -16.32 -2.84
CA ALA A 65 13.99 -15.44 -4.01
C ALA A 65 15.26 -14.58 -3.92
N LEU A 66 15.54 -13.99 -2.75
CA LEU A 66 16.74 -13.20 -2.54
C LEU A 66 18.02 -14.05 -2.68
N LEU A 67 18.03 -15.27 -2.15
CA LEU A 67 19.14 -16.20 -2.32
C LEU A 67 19.38 -16.57 -3.80
N ILE A 68 18.32 -16.85 -4.55
CA ILE A 68 18.44 -17.07 -6.01
C ILE A 68 19.04 -15.85 -6.69
N GLY A 69 18.56 -14.63 -6.35
CA GLY A 69 19.06 -13.40 -6.92
C GLY A 69 20.54 -13.15 -6.63
N TYR A 70 20.95 -13.36 -5.37
CA TYR A 70 22.32 -13.16 -4.91
C TYR A 70 23.31 -14.14 -5.55
N TYR A 71 22.91 -15.44 -5.64
CA TYR A 71 23.78 -16.47 -6.20
C TYR A 71 23.60 -16.70 -7.71
N ARG A 72 22.82 -15.86 -8.39
CA ARG A 72 22.60 -15.95 -9.84
C ARG A 72 23.88 -16.06 -10.68
N PRO A 73 24.96 -15.33 -10.39
CA PRO A 73 26.21 -15.44 -11.15
C PRO A 73 26.88 -16.81 -11.10
N PHE A 74 26.58 -17.61 -10.07
CA PHE A 74 27.15 -18.96 -9.90
C PHE A 74 26.42 -20.05 -10.68
N PHE A 75 25.30 -19.73 -11.33
CA PHE A 75 24.53 -20.67 -12.13
C PHE A 75 24.99 -20.68 -13.59
N SER A 76 24.85 -21.83 -14.28
CA SER A 76 25.09 -21.92 -15.72
C SER A 76 24.15 -20.98 -16.50
N THR A 77 24.55 -20.54 -17.69
CA THR A 77 23.81 -19.58 -18.52
C THR A 77 22.35 -20.00 -18.78
N ALA A 78 22.12 -21.29 -19.05
CA ALA A 78 20.75 -21.82 -19.21
C ALA A 78 19.91 -21.71 -17.93
N ARG A 79 20.51 -21.88 -16.76
CA ARG A 79 19.84 -21.72 -15.47
C ARG A 79 19.67 -20.25 -15.09
N GLN A 80 20.59 -19.38 -15.46
CA GLN A 80 20.46 -17.93 -15.25
C GLN A 80 19.21 -17.38 -15.96
N LEU A 81 18.91 -17.84 -17.17
CA LEU A 81 17.68 -17.50 -17.92
C LEU A 81 16.43 -17.99 -17.17
N LYS A 82 16.43 -19.25 -16.74
CA LYS A 82 15.31 -19.83 -15.99
C LYS A 82 15.06 -19.13 -14.66
N TYR A 83 16.10 -18.90 -13.86
CA TYR A 83 15.98 -18.21 -12.58
C TYR A 83 15.76 -16.69 -12.74
N GLY A 84 16.07 -16.13 -13.90
CA GLY A 84 15.78 -14.74 -14.23
C GLY A 84 14.29 -14.39 -14.20
N PHE A 85 13.42 -15.33 -14.59
CA PHE A 85 11.97 -15.20 -14.51
C PHE A 85 11.45 -15.57 -13.10
N TRP A 86 11.94 -16.67 -12.52
CA TRP A 86 11.44 -17.16 -11.24
C TRP A 86 11.73 -16.24 -10.06
N ASN A 87 12.86 -15.54 -10.06
CA ASN A 87 13.23 -14.65 -8.96
C ASN A 87 12.23 -13.50 -8.74
N PRO A 88 11.90 -12.65 -9.75
CA PRO A 88 10.91 -11.60 -9.57
C PRO A 88 9.51 -12.17 -9.27
N PHE A 89 9.14 -13.32 -9.86
CA PHE A 89 7.88 -14.00 -9.58
C PHE A 89 7.79 -14.43 -8.10
N MET A 90 8.81 -15.09 -7.56
CA MET A 90 8.84 -15.52 -6.16
C MET A 90 8.86 -14.32 -5.19
N LEU A 91 9.55 -13.23 -5.55
CA LEU A 91 9.47 -11.98 -4.76
C LEU A 91 8.05 -11.40 -4.75
N PHE A 92 7.39 -11.39 -5.90
CA PHE A 92 6.00 -10.93 -5.99
C PHE A 92 5.08 -11.82 -5.13
N VAL A 93 5.20 -13.14 -5.22
CA VAL A 93 4.44 -14.10 -4.40
C VAL A 93 4.69 -13.87 -2.92
N SER A 94 5.94 -13.68 -2.51
CA SER A 94 6.29 -13.37 -1.11
C SER A 94 5.60 -12.09 -0.61
N VAL A 95 5.68 -11.02 -1.39
CA VAL A 95 5.03 -9.75 -1.04
C VAL A 95 3.50 -9.92 -0.98
N ALA A 96 2.92 -10.67 -1.91
CA ALA A 96 1.48 -10.93 -1.94
C ALA A 96 1.03 -11.75 -0.71
N ILE A 97 1.78 -12.79 -0.32
CA ILE A 97 1.51 -13.58 0.88
C ILE A 97 1.58 -12.69 2.13
N LEU A 98 2.66 -11.93 2.29
CA LEU A 98 2.82 -11.04 3.45
C LEU A 98 1.71 -9.99 3.51
N TYR A 99 1.38 -9.38 2.37
CA TYR A 99 0.30 -8.41 2.30
C TYR A 99 -1.04 -9.02 2.71
N TYR A 100 -1.38 -10.20 2.15
CA TYR A 100 -2.61 -10.91 2.46
C TYR A 100 -2.67 -11.33 3.93
N THR A 101 -1.57 -11.80 4.51
CA THR A 101 -1.47 -12.18 5.92
C THR A 101 -1.88 -11.03 6.84
N PHE A 102 -1.34 -9.83 6.63
CA PHE A 102 -1.72 -8.67 7.42
C PHE A 102 -3.17 -8.21 7.17
N MET A 103 -3.63 -8.29 5.91
CA MET A 103 -5.02 -7.95 5.57
C MET A 103 -6.02 -8.86 6.25
N MET A 104 -5.76 -10.17 6.28
CA MET A 104 -6.61 -11.13 6.98
C MET A 104 -6.61 -10.89 8.48
N GLU A 105 -5.48 -10.55 9.07
CA GLU A 105 -5.38 -10.23 10.50
C GLU A 105 -6.22 -9.01 10.86
N PHE A 106 -6.19 -7.95 10.06
CA PHE A 106 -7.06 -6.79 10.26
C PHE A 106 -8.53 -7.12 10.05
N HIS A 107 -8.82 -8.01 9.09
CA HIS A 107 -10.19 -8.45 8.83
C HIS A 107 -10.79 -9.22 10.00
N LEU A 108 -10.01 -10.06 10.65
CA LEU A 108 -10.44 -10.92 11.75
C LEU A 108 -10.56 -10.18 13.09
N HIS A 109 -9.72 -9.18 13.34
CA HIS A 109 -9.64 -8.54 14.67
C HIS A 109 -10.27 -7.15 14.74
N PHE A 110 -10.47 -6.50 13.60
CA PHE A 110 -11.08 -5.18 13.58
C PHE A 110 -12.46 -5.22 12.92
N GLU A 111 -13.36 -4.36 13.38
CA GLU A 111 -14.70 -4.23 12.85
C GLU A 111 -14.95 -2.86 12.23
N GLY A 112 -15.90 -2.80 11.32
CA GLY A 112 -16.40 -1.56 10.73
C GLY A 112 -15.32 -0.61 10.24
N ALA A 113 -15.40 0.63 10.69
CA ALA A 113 -14.52 1.72 10.26
C ALA A 113 -13.07 1.57 10.73
N THR A 114 -12.82 0.86 11.85
CA THR A 114 -11.46 0.56 12.31
C THR A 114 -10.76 -0.39 11.35
N ARG A 115 -11.48 -1.42 10.90
CA ARG A 115 -10.98 -2.38 9.90
C ARG A 115 -10.57 -1.66 8.62
N SER A 116 -11.49 -0.89 8.04
CA SER A 116 -11.21 -0.16 6.79
C SER A 116 -10.03 0.80 6.93
N GLY A 117 -10.00 1.59 8.00
CA GLY A 117 -8.91 2.52 8.27
C GLY A 117 -7.54 1.83 8.39
N ALA A 118 -7.46 0.72 9.14
CA ALA A 118 -6.23 -0.06 9.31
C ALA A 118 -5.76 -0.66 7.97
N MET A 119 -6.68 -1.23 7.19
CA MET A 119 -6.37 -1.82 5.88
C MET A 119 -5.86 -0.77 4.89
N PHE A 120 -6.47 0.40 4.82
CA PHE A 120 -6.02 1.47 3.92
C PHE A 120 -4.68 2.07 4.33
N LEU A 121 -4.46 2.28 5.63
CA LEU A 121 -3.17 2.74 6.14
C LEU A 121 -2.06 1.75 5.82
N PHE A 122 -2.30 0.47 6.11
CA PHE A 122 -1.33 -0.58 5.81
C PHE A 122 -1.05 -0.68 4.31
N THR A 123 -2.08 -0.61 3.46
CA THR A 123 -1.93 -0.61 2.00
C THR A 123 -1.06 0.56 1.53
N ALA A 124 -1.31 1.77 2.05
CA ALA A 124 -0.50 2.94 1.72
C ALA A 124 0.97 2.77 2.15
N ILE A 125 1.22 2.21 3.34
CA ILE A 125 2.57 1.89 3.84
C ILE A 125 3.22 0.82 2.96
N ALA A 126 2.50 -0.25 2.60
CA ALA A 126 3.01 -1.33 1.74
C ALA A 126 3.39 -0.82 0.35
N ILE A 127 2.52 -0.02 -0.30
CA ILE A 127 2.81 0.62 -1.58
C ILE A 127 4.08 1.46 -1.48
N SER A 128 4.18 2.31 -0.46
CA SER A 128 5.33 3.19 -0.26
C SER A 128 6.62 2.40 -0.05
N SER A 129 6.57 1.34 0.76
CA SER A 129 7.72 0.48 1.06
C SER A 129 8.19 -0.29 -0.17
N VAL A 130 7.27 -0.89 -0.92
CA VAL A 130 7.57 -1.60 -2.18
C VAL A 130 8.16 -0.64 -3.20
N CYS A 131 7.53 0.50 -3.42
CA CYS A 131 8.04 1.50 -4.34
C CYS A 131 9.44 1.97 -3.91
N TYR A 132 9.66 2.26 -2.63
CA TYR A 132 10.98 2.66 -2.14
C TYR A 132 12.05 1.59 -2.35
N ALA A 133 11.73 0.32 -2.10
CA ALA A 133 12.64 -0.80 -2.33
C ALA A 133 13.05 -0.94 -3.80
N PHE A 134 12.12 -0.68 -4.72
CA PHE A 134 12.34 -0.81 -6.15
C PHE A 134 12.88 0.46 -6.84
N ARG A 135 13.00 1.60 -6.14
CA ARG A 135 13.40 2.90 -6.72
C ARG A 135 14.70 2.88 -7.54
N LYS A 136 15.65 2.01 -7.17
CA LYS A 136 16.95 1.88 -7.85
C LYS A 136 16.93 0.92 -9.06
N ARG A 137 15.84 0.16 -9.25
CA ARG A 137 15.74 -0.87 -10.29
C ARG A 137 15.07 -0.38 -11.57
N PHE A 138 14.32 0.72 -11.50
CA PHE A 138 13.59 1.29 -12.61
C PHE A 138 14.10 2.69 -12.96
N PRO A 139 13.97 3.12 -14.22
CA PRO A 139 14.13 4.54 -14.57
C PRO A 139 13.21 5.40 -13.69
N ILE A 140 13.75 6.52 -13.22
CA ILE A 140 13.07 7.35 -12.22
C ILE A 140 11.68 7.82 -12.64
N THR A 141 11.46 8.07 -13.93
CA THR A 141 10.16 8.45 -14.49
C THR A 141 9.16 7.32 -14.40
N GLN A 142 9.54 6.09 -14.75
CA GLN A 142 8.67 4.91 -14.63
C GLN A 142 8.35 4.61 -13.17
N TYR A 143 9.36 4.64 -12.31
CA TYR A 143 9.18 4.48 -10.87
C TYR A 143 8.16 5.47 -10.29
N LEU A 144 8.30 6.76 -10.58
CA LEU A 144 7.39 7.78 -10.09
C LEU A 144 5.97 7.60 -10.66
N THR A 145 5.85 7.20 -11.93
CA THR A 145 4.55 6.93 -12.56
C THR A 145 3.83 5.76 -11.87
N PHE A 146 4.53 4.64 -11.64
CA PHE A 146 3.96 3.51 -10.91
C PHE A 146 3.55 3.87 -9.49
N TYR A 147 4.42 4.59 -8.77
CA TYR A 147 4.12 5.02 -7.42
C TYR A 147 2.87 5.91 -7.38
N MET A 148 2.80 6.88 -8.27
CA MET A 148 1.67 7.79 -8.37
C MET A 148 0.37 7.07 -8.70
N LEU A 149 0.38 6.14 -9.66
CA LEU A 149 -0.80 5.35 -10.00
C LEU A 149 -1.25 4.51 -8.80
N ALA A 150 -0.33 3.81 -8.14
CA ALA A 150 -0.65 2.96 -7.00
C ALA A 150 -1.23 3.75 -5.82
N ILE A 151 -0.58 4.87 -5.42
CA ILE A 151 -1.07 5.70 -4.32
C ILE A 151 -2.35 6.44 -4.71
N GLY A 152 -2.49 6.85 -5.98
CA GLY A 152 -3.68 7.49 -6.51
C GLY A 152 -4.89 6.57 -6.49
N ILE A 153 -4.77 5.35 -6.96
CA ILE A 153 -5.83 4.34 -6.91
C ILE A 153 -6.21 4.04 -5.46
N ASN A 154 -5.22 3.82 -4.58
CA ASN A 154 -5.48 3.59 -3.17
C ASN A 154 -6.25 4.75 -2.53
N THR A 155 -5.90 5.99 -2.88
CA THR A 155 -6.58 7.20 -2.38
C THR A 155 -8.01 7.29 -2.88
N LEU A 156 -8.26 7.00 -4.16
CA LEU A 156 -9.62 7.00 -4.73
C LEU A 156 -10.50 5.95 -4.07
N VAL A 157 -9.99 4.74 -3.90
CA VAL A 157 -10.73 3.66 -3.22
C VAL A 157 -11.00 4.05 -1.77
N TYR A 158 -10.03 4.70 -1.11
CA TYR A 158 -10.20 5.20 0.26
C TYR A 158 -11.29 6.29 0.35
N ILE A 159 -11.31 7.26 -0.56
CA ILE A 159 -12.36 8.28 -0.64
C ILE A 159 -13.73 7.62 -0.81
N ILE A 160 -13.86 6.69 -1.76
CA ILE A 160 -15.12 5.97 -2.01
C ILE A 160 -15.58 5.20 -0.75
N ASN A 161 -14.65 4.54 -0.06
CA ASN A 161 -14.96 3.82 1.17
C ASN A 161 -15.48 4.77 2.26
N ILE A 162 -14.82 5.93 2.44
CA ILE A 162 -15.25 6.96 3.39
C ILE A 162 -16.66 7.45 3.04
N TRP A 163 -17.01 7.61 1.77
CA TRP A 163 -18.34 8.07 1.36
C TRP A 163 -19.43 7.03 1.55
N GLY A 164 -19.09 5.73 1.52
CA GLY A 164 -20.01 4.61 1.73
C GLY A 164 -20.25 4.24 3.19
N ASP A 165 -19.41 4.68 4.10
CA ASP A 165 -19.53 4.36 5.52
C ASP A 165 -20.62 5.21 6.20
N GLN A 166 -21.41 4.56 7.07
CA GLN A 166 -22.29 5.26 7.99
C GLN A 166 -21.48 5.81 9.16
N TRP A 167 -21.53 7.14 9.36
CA TRP A 167 -20.63 7.86 10.26
C TRP A 167 -21.18 8.08 11.66
N GLU A 168 -22.38 7.62 11.93
CA GLU A 168 -23.01 7.83 13.21
C GLU A 168 -22.26 7.12 14.35
N ASN A 169 -21.90 7.88 15.37
CA ASN A 169 -21.28 7.39 16.62
C ASN A 169 -19.94 6.65 16.49
N MET A 170 -19.04 7.15 15.66
CA MET A 170 -17.70 6.54 15.58
C MET A 170 -16.91 6.70 16.87
N ALA A 171 -16.32 5.60 17.31
CA ALA A 171 -15.34 5.59 18.40
C ALA A 171 -14.10 6.43 18.03
N PHE A 172 -13.36 6.89 19.01
CA PHE A 172 -12.15 7.74 18.82
C PHE A 172 -11.09 7.09 17.92
N VAL A 173 -10.87 5.78 18.07
CA VAL A 173 -9.83 5.03 17.32
C VAL A 173 -10.01 5.09 15.81
N PRO A 174 -11.19 4.80 15.23
CA PRO A 174 -11.42 4.95 13.78
C PRO A 174 -11.12 6.35 13.26
N VAL A 175 -11.50 7.39 14.02
CA VAL A 175 -11.26 8.80 13.64
C VAL A 175 -9.77 9.07 13.51
N VAL A 176 -9.01 8.75 14.57
CA VAL A 176 -7.56 8.95 14.58
C VAL A 176 -6.90 8.18 13.43
N LEU A 177 -7.30 6.94 13.22
CA LEU A 177 -6.74 6.10 12.16
C LEU A 177 -7.01 6.68 10.77
N ARG A 178 -8.19 7.25 10.54
CA ARG A 178 -8.55 7.93 9.28
C ARG A 178 -7.70 9.18 9.03
N TRP A 179 -7.51 10.02 10.05
CA TRP A 179 -6.66 11.19 9.93
C TRP A 179 -5.18 10.81 9.69
N PHE A 180 -4.70 9.78 10.35
CA PHE A 180 -3.35 9.23 10.09
C PHE A 180 -3.21 8.74 8.66
N THR A 181 -4.19 7.98 8.16
CA THR A 181 -4.19 7.49 6.77
C THR A 181 -4.18 8.66 5.78
N ALA A 182 -5.04 9.65 5.98
CA ALA A 182 -5.10 10.83 5.12
C ALA A 182 -3.78 11.61 5.14
N ALA A 183 -3.21 11.86 6.32
CA ALA A 183 -1.93 12.55 6.46
C ALA A 183 -0.79 11.79 5.77
N PHE A 184 -0.72 10.47 5.95
CA PHE A 184 0.28 9.62 5.32
C PHE A 184 0.15 9.64 3.79
N VAL A 185 -1.06 9.52 3.27
CA VAL A 185 -1.34 9.58 1.82
C VAL A 185 -0.96 10.95 1.25
N ILE A 186 -1.35 12.05 1.90
CA ILE A 186 -0.99 13.40 1.48
C ILE A 186 0.53 13.59 1.45
N ALA A 187 1.24 13.10 2.48
CA ALA A 187 2.71 13.17 2.53
C ALA A 187 3.35 12.41 1.34
N ASN A 188 2.82 11.22 1.00
CA ASN A 188 3.28 10.45 -0.16
C ASN A 188 2.99 11.15 -1.49
N ILE A 189 1.80 11.70 -1.66
CA ILE A 189 1.44 12.47 -2.85
C ILE A 189 2.36 13.68 -2.99
N TYR A 190 2.61 14.40 -1.89
CA TYR A 190 3.54 15.52 -1.89
C TYR A 190 4.97 15.10 -2.26
N TYR A 191 5.46 13.98 -1.71
CA TYR A 191 6.77 13.43 -2.06
C TYR A 191 6.88 13.15 -3.57
N VAL A 192 5.91 12.46 -4.13
CA VAL A 192 5.89 12.13 -5.57
C VAL A 192 5.81 13.40 -6.41
N ALA A 193 4.92 14.33 -6.06
CA ALA A 193 4.77 15.60 -6.77
C ALA A 193 6.07 16.42 -6.76
N ARG A 194 6.77 16.48 -5.62
CA ARG A 194 8.06 17.14 -5.48
C ARG A 194 9.13 16.50 -6.36
N GLN A 195 9.20 15.16 -6.41
CA GLN A 195 10.15 14.46 -7.27
C GLN A 195 9.86 14.70 -8.76
N TYR A 196 8.60 14.70 -9.17
CA TYR A 196 8.21 15.06 -10.54
C TYR A 196 8.58 16.50 -10.88
N TYR A 197 8.33 17.42 -9.96
CA TYR A 197 8.70 18.82 -10.15
C TYR A 197 10.20 19.01 -10.37
N LEU A 198 11.04 18.33 -9.58
CA LEU A 198 12.50 18.40 -9.69
C LEU A 198 13.04 17.79 -10.99
N LEU A 199 12.35 16.78 -11.55
CA LEU A 199 12.81 16.03 -12.71
C LEU A 199 12.31 16.55 -14.04
N ILE A 200 11.02 16.90 -14.12
CA ILE A 200 10.32 17.20 -15.37
C ILE A 200 9.97 18.69 -15.48
N GLY A 201 10.09 19.43 -14.36
CA GLY A 201 9.73 20.83 -14.29
C GLY A 201 8.21 21.07 -14.19
N ILE A 202 7.84 22.36 -14.35
CA ILE A 202 6.53 22.94 -13.99
C ILE A 202 5.35 22.40 -14.82
N LYS A 203 5.59 21.74 -15.95
CA LYS A 203 4.53 21.44 -16.95
C LYS A 203 3.89 20.05 -16.83
N SER A 204 4.12 19.31 -15.76
CA SER A 204 3.54 17.99 -15.62
C SER A 204 2.02 18.05 -15.34
N ARG A 205 1.20 17.54 -16.26
CA ARG A 205 -0.24 17.35 -16.06
C ARG A 205 -0.57 16.51 -14.83
N PHE A 206 0.34 15.64 -14.44
CA PHE A 206 0.20 14.77 -13.26
C PHE A 206 0.12 15.53 -11.94
N THR A 207 0.80 16.66 -11.81
CA THR A 207 0.71 17.50 -10.61
C THR A 207 -0.71 18.03 -10.40
N ILE A 208 -1.44 18.27 -11.49
CA ILE A 208 -2.84 18.72 -11.45
C ILE A 208 -3.73 17.64 -10.85
N TYR A 209 -3.63 16.40 -11.37
CA TYR A 209 -4.42 15.27 -10.87
C TYR A 209 -4.15 15.00 -9.40
N LEU A 210 -2.89 15.08 -8.97
CA LEU A 210 -2.53 14.90 -7.57
C LEU A 210 -3.13 15.98 -6.67
N ASN A 211 -3.16 17.23 -7.12
CA ASN A 211 -3.77 18.32 -6.36
C ASN A 211 -5.28 18.16 -6.26
N ILE A 212 -5.96 17.78 -7.33
CA ILE A 212 -7.39 17.48 -7.32
C ILE A 212 -7.66 16.34 -6.31
N LEU A 213 -6.85 15.30 -6.33
CA LEU A 213 -7.00 14.16 -5.44
C LEU A 213 -6.81 14.54 -3.96
N VAL A 214 -5.82 15.36 -3.65
CA VAL A 214 -5.60 15.90 -2.29
C VAL A 214 -6.76 16.77 -1.83
N THR A 215 -7.30 17.60 -2.73
CA THR A 215 -8.46 18.44 -2.42
C THR A 215 -9.69 17.58 -2.13
N LEU A 216 -9.97 16.59 -2.96
CA LEU A 216 -11.07 15.65 -2.74
C LEU A 216 -10.91 14.89 -1.42
N LEU A 217 -9.70 14.42 -1.12
CA LEU A 217 -9.42 13.75 0.15
C LEU A 217 -9.66 14.69 1.34
N TRP A 218 -9.17 15.92 1.26
CA TRP A 218 -9.36 16.94 2.29
C TRP A 218 -10.84 17.23 2.54
N VAL A 219 -11.61 17.50 1.48
CA VAL A 219 -13.05 17.76 1.56
C VAL A 219 -13.79 16.57 2.17
N THR A 220 -13.44 15.35 1.76
CA THR A 220 -14.00 14.13 2.29
C THR A 220 -13.72 14.00 3.79
N MET A 221 -12.51 14.28 4.23
CA MET A 221 -12.11 14.21 5.64
C MET A 221 -12.84 15.26 6.49
N VAL A 222 -12.96 16.48 6.00
CA VAL A 222 -13.68 17.54 6.71
C VAL A 222 -15.17 17.24 6.78
N ARG A 223 -15.79 16.80 5.69
CA ARG A 223 -17.19 16.36 5.69
C ARG A 223 -17.43 15.29 6.74
N SER A 224 -16.58 14.30 6.76
CA SER A 224 -16.63 13.20 7.69
C SER A 224 -16.52 13.67 9.16
N PHE A 225 -15.63 14.60 9.42
CA PHE A 225 -15.45 15.21 10.74
C PHE A 225 -16.68 16.02 11.17
N LEU A 226 -17.23 16.86 10.28
CA LEU A 226 -18.44 17.66 10.57
C LEU A 226 -19.63 16.75 10.92
N TRP A 227 -19.78 15.66 10.21
CA TRP A 227 -20.83 14.69 10.52
C TRP A 227 -20.66 14.09 11.93
N GLN A 228 -19.43 13.75 12.33
CA GLN A 228 -19.14 13.21 13.66
C GLN A 228 -19.42 14.17 14.80
N VAL A 229 -19.22 15.47 14.55
CA VAL A 229 -19.48 16.54 15.54
C VAL A 229 -20.98 16.87 15.63
N GLY A 230 -21.82 16.25 14.77
CA GLY A 230 -23.27 16.49 14.77
C GLY A 230 -23.65 17.85 14.21
N VAL A 231 -22.88 18.38 13.25
CA VAL A 231 -23.22 19.64 12.58
C VAL A 231 -24.25 19.36 11.51
N ASP A 232 -25.47 19.81 11.69
CA ASP A 232 -26.58 19.59 10.76
C ASP A 232 -26.43 20.38 9.44
N ASP A 233 -25.76 21.52 9.48
CA ASP A 233 -25.52 22.36 8.29
C ASP A 233 -24.11 22.10 7.70
N PHE A 234 -24.07 21.14 6.80
CA PHE A 234 -22.82 20.79 6.09
C PHE A 234 -22.37 21.87 5.09
N SER A 235 -23.28 22.70 4.63
CA SER A 235 -23.02 23.65 3.54
C SER A 235 -21.94 24.66 3.93
N ALA A 236 -22.06 25.25 5.11
CA ALA A 236 -21.09 26.22 5.65
C ALA A 236 -19.73 25.57 5.91
N GLY A 237 -19.72 24.37 6.51
CA GLY A 237 -18.48 23.66 6.81
C GLY A 237 -17.73 23.18 5.55
N LEU A 238 -18.44 22.72 4.54
CA LEU A 238 -17.86 22.35 3.24
C LEU A 238 -17.34 23.59 2.50
N SER A 239 -18.09 24.67 2.49
CA SER A 239 -17.65 25.94 1.87
C SER A 239 -16.36 26.46 2.53
N LEU A 240 -16.31 26.44 3.86
CA LEU A 240 -15.09 26.82 4.60
C LEU A 240 -13.91 25.89 4.27
N SER A 241 -14.15 24.59 4.20
CA SER A 241 -13.10 23.61 3.89
C SER A 241 -12.54 23.77 2.48
N LEU A 242 -13.41 24.05 1.50
CA LEU A 242 -13.01 24.34 0.13
C LEU A 242 -12.22 25.66 0.06
N SER A 243 -12.65 26.68 0.79
CA SER A 243 -11.93 27.95 0.86
C SER A 243 -10.53 27.79 1.45
N ILE A 244 -10.39 27.01 2.52
CA ILE A 244 -9.07 26.69 3.11
C ILE A 244 -8.20 25.91 2.10
N ALA A 245 -8.76 24.89 1.44
CA ALA A 245 -8.04 24.11 0.43
C ALA A 245 -7.59 24.99 -0.74
N GLY A 246 -8.47 25.86 -1.23
CA GLY A 246 -8.17 26.84 -2.28
C GLY A 246 -7.04 27.79 -1.87
N PHE A 247 -7.09 28.32 -0.66
CA PHE A 247 -6.06 29.23 -0.14
C PHE A 247 -4.69 28.54 -0.03
N VAL A 248 -4.65 27.30 0.51
CA VAL A 248 -3.43 26.52 0.61
C VAL A 248 -2.87 26.20 -0.78
N GLN A 249 -3.73 25.80 -1.72
CA GLN A 249 -3.31 25.54 -3.11
C GLN A 249 -2.80 26.79 -3.81
N MET A 250 -3.41 27.94 -3.57
CA MET A 250 -2.93 29.22 -4.10
C MET A 250 -1.53 29.55 -3.59
N GLY A 251 -1.32 29.43 -2.28
CA GLY A 251 0.00 29.64 -1.66
C GLY A 251 1.07 28.68 -2.20
N LEU A 252 0.73 27.39 -2.32
CA LEU A 252 1.64 26.40 -2.92
C LEU A 252 1.89 26.69 -4.41
N GLY A 253 0.85 27.06 -5.15
CA GLY A 253 0.96 27.40 -6.57
C GLY A 253 1.80 28.65 -6.83
N MET A 254 1.76 29.63 -5.92
CA MET A 254 2.66 30.78 -5.97
C MET A 254 4.11 30.38 -5.65
N ARG A 255 4.33 29.62 -4.59
CA ARG A 255 5.65 29.16 -4.17
C ARG A 255 6.33 28.26 -5.20
N LEU A 256 5.55 27.41 -5.86
CA LEU A 256 6.03 26.46 -6.89
C LEU A 256 5.97 27.04 -8.31
N HIS A 257 5.56 28.29 -8.49
CA HIS A 257 5.37 28.95 -9.79
C HIS A 257 4.43 28.18 -10.75
N GLN A 258 3.45 27.43 -10.21
CA GLN A 258 2.52 26.62 -11.00
C GLN A 258 1.22 27.37 -11.29
N LYS A 259 1.06 27.85 -12.55
CA LYS A 259 -0.13 28.56 -12.99
C LYS A 259 -1.43 27.75 -12.80
N VAL A 260 -1.35 26.44 -13.05
CA VAL A 260 -2.53 25.56 -12.98
C VAL A 260 -3.05 25.40 -11.56
N MET A 261 -2.15 25.27 -10.55
CA MET A 261 -2.58 25.23 -9.15
C MET A 261 -3.32 26.49 -8.72
N ARG A 262 -2.85 27.65 -9.19
CA ARG A 262 -3.52 28.94 -8.94
C ARG A 262 -4.88 29.01 -9.61
N MET A 263 -5.01 28.46 -10.83
CA MET A 263 -6.31 28.42 -11.52
C MET A 263 -7.31 27.49 -10.83
N ILE A 264 -6.86 26.31 -10.36
CA ILE A 264 -7.72 25.38 -9.61
C ILE A 264 -8.16 26.04 -8.29
N SER A 265 -7.26 26.72 -7.58
CA SER A 265 -7.59 27.39 -6.32
C SER A 265 -8.61 28.52 -6.47
N LEU A 266 -8.74 29.12 -7.65
CA LEU A 266 -9.75 30.14 -7.95
C LEU A 266 -11.10 29.52 -8.34
N SER A 267 -11.12 28.23 -8.70
CA SER A 267 -12.34 27.51 -9.08
C SER A 267 -12.95 26.69 -7.93
N THR A 268 -12.23 26.56 -6.82
CA THR A 268 -12.71 25.94 -5.58
C THR A 268 -13.30 26.96 -4.65
#